data_a8b2a73dd59ed42d9868666cea57725c
#
_entry.id   a8b2a73dd59ed42d9868666cea57725c
#
_cell.length_a   1.000
_cell.length_b   1.000
_cell.length_c   1.000
_cell.angle_alpha   90.00
_cell.angle_beta   90.00
_cell.angle_gamma   90.00
#
_symmetry.space_group_name_H-M   'P 1'
#
loop_
_entity.id
_entity.type
_entity.pdbx_description
1 polymer ?
#
loop_
_entity_poly.entity_id
_entity_poly.type
_entity_poly.pdbx_seq_one_letter_code
_entity_poly.pdbx_strand_id
1 'polypeptide(L)'
;MKMKFSEFVQLEEKLMVFGKKAYPKFNNVLILAGGAGSGKGFVTSKLVGLEGITLDVDRVKELAMASTKLAGRIKAETGHDISKFDLKKPENVSTLHSLLSDVYKTTKNMDKRVFNGVLAAPEDRKPNLIFDVTLKDMGKMAQIAKQVRELGYNKENVHIVWVMNDINVAMKQNAERSRTVPVEILVATHEGASMTFKNLMAMGEGARSYADGDWYIAFNKIGVDSSIVKSGKGGSYVKEANYIRVKQQGKAPMKATELDKQIVNKISDYIPNPETWAMVMKK
;
A
#
# COMPACT_ATOMS: atom_id res chain seq x y z
N MET A 1 6.09 -34.38 13.72
CA MET A 1 6.50 -33.82 12.41
C MET A 1 7.55 -32.74 12.70
N LYS A 2 8.82 -32.96 12.34
CA LYS A 2 9.89 -31.97 12.59
C LYS A 2 9.89 -31.02 11.40
N MET A 3 9.49 -29.78 11.62
CA MET A 3 9.65 -28.70 10.64
C MET A 3 11.13 -28.56 10.26
N LYS A 4 11.41 -28.42 8.96
CA LYS A 4 12.78 -28.18 8.50
C LYS A 4 13.18 -26.73 8.86
N PHE A 5 14.44 -26.52 9.21
CA PHE A 5 14.98 -25.20 9.58
C PHE A 5 14.71 -24.11 8.51
N SER A 6 14.66 -24.50 7.23
CA SER A 6 14.26 -23.59 6.13
C SER A 6 12.82 -23.11 6.18
N GLU A 7 11.91 -23.90 6.76
CA GLU A 7 10.49 -23.50 6.95
C GLU A 7 10.34 -22.55 8.14
N PHE A 8 11.22 -22.68 9.14
CA PHE A 8 11.28 -21.79 10.30
C PHE A 8 11.81 -20.41 9.92
N VAL A 9 12.82 -20.34 9.04
CA VAL A 9 13.38 -19.07 8.53
C VAL A 9 12.39 -18.32 7.65
N GLN A 10 11.53 -19.01 6.88
CA GLN A 10 10.46 -18.37 6.10
C GLN A 10 9.36 -17.77 6.97
N LEU A 11 9.12 -18.29 8.18
CA LEU A 11 8.14 -17.72 9.12
C LEU A 11 8.68 -16.48 9.87
N GLU A 12 9.98 -16.32 9.98
CA GLU A 12 10.60 -15.13 10.60
C GLU A 12 10.63 -13.89 9.68
N GLU A 13 10.41 -14.03 8.38
CA GLU A 13 10.48 -12.92 7.43
C GLU A 13 9.25 -11.99 7.42
N LYS A 14 8.12 -12.40 7.99
CA LYS A 14 6.94 -11.55 8.14
C LYS A 14 6.99 -10.81 9.48
N LEU A 15 7.81 -9.78 9.56
CA LEU A 15 8.23 -9.17 10.82
C LEU A 15 7.42 -7.94 11.26
N MET A 16 6.49 -7.43 10.46
CA MET A 16 5.60 -6.35 10.90
C MET A 16 4.51 -6.91 11.81
N VAL A 17 4.58 -6.55 13.08
CA VAL A 17 3.61 -6.94 14.11
C VAL A 17 2.57 -5.84 14.24
N PHE A 18 1.30 -6.19 14.12
CA PHE A 18 0.18 -5.26 14.23
C PHE A 18 -0.55 -5.44 15.56
N GLY A 19 -0.66 -4.34 16.31
CA GLY A 19 -1.13 -4.39 17.68
C GLY A 19 -0.16 -5.19 18.56
N LYS A 20 -0.69 -6.22 19.23
CA LYS A 20 0.10 -7.12 20.09
C LYS A 20 0.37 -8.49 19.46
N LYS A 21 -0.05 -8.71 18.22
CA LYS A 21 -0.01 -10.01 17.56
C LYS A 21 0.76 -9.94 16.26
N ALA A 22 1.63 -10.92 16.03
CA ALA A 22 2.35 -11.06 14.77
C ALA A 22 1.40 -11.33 13.58
N TYR A 23 0.32 -12.07 13.82
CA TYR A 23 -0.67 -12.47 12.80
C TYR A 23 -2.09 -12.30 13.36
N PRO A 24 -2.63 -11.07 13.38
CA PRO A 24 -4.00 -10.86 13.81
C PRO A 24 -4.99 -11.43 12.78
N LYS A 25 -5.93 -12.28 13.22
CA LYS A 25 -6.86 -12.98 12.33
C LYS A 25 -8.08 -12.16 11.94
N PHE A 26 -8.53 -11.26 12.81
CA PHE A 26 -9.79 -10.51 12.65
C PHE A 26 -9.65 -9.09 13.16
N ASN A 27 -10.57 -8.25 12.74
CA ASN A 27 -10.80 -6.89 13.25
C ASN A 27 -9.67 -5.90 12.99
N ASN A 28 -8.78 -6.15 12.02
CA ASN A 28 -7.73 -5.21 11.69
C ASN A 28 -7.91 -4.64 10.28
N VAL A 29 -7.48 -3.42 10.12
CA VAL A 29 -7.45 -2.72 8.84
C VAL A 29 -6.03 -2.26 8.57
N LEU A 30 -5.51 -2.58 7.40
CA LEU A 30 -4.22 -2.11 6.91
C LEU A 30 -4.44 -1.15 5.76
N ILE A 31 -3.90 0.05 5.88
CA ILE A 31 -3.76 1.00 4.78
C ILE A 31 -2.34 0.86 4.23
N LEU A 32 -2.23 0.20 3.08
CA LEU A 32 -0.98 0.01 2.37
C LEU A 32 -0.81 1.16 1.38
N ALA A 33 0.02 2.12 1.72
CA ALA A 33 0.24 3.35 0.96
C ALA A 33 1.55 3.30 0.16
N GLY A 34 1.59 3.97 -0.97
CA GLY A 34 2.80 4.09 -1.78
C GLY A 34 2.51 4.34 -3.26
N GLY A 35 3.41 5.03 -3.94
CA GLY A 35 3.29 5.38 -5.34
C GLY A 35 3.28 4.17 -6.28
N ALA A 36 3.02 4.42 -7.55
CA ALA A 36 3.11 3.40 -8.59
C ALA A 36 4.53 2.83 -8.65
N GLY A 37 4.69 1.51 -8.76
CA GLY A 37 6.01 0.87 -8.77
C GLY A 37 6.76 0.89 -7.43
N SER A 38 6.12 1.30 -6.31
CA SER A 38 6.80 1.32 -4.99
C SER A 38 7.10 -0.06 -4.42
N GLY A 39 6.48 -1.12 -4.94
CA GLY A 39 6.69 -2.48 -4.46
C GLY A 39 5.76 -2.91 -3.33
N LYS A 40 4.57 -2.32 -3.23
CA LYS A 40 3.54 -2.70 -2.24
C LYS A 40 3.29 -4.21 -2.20
N GLY A 41 3.17 -4.86 -3.37
CA GLY A 41 2.97 -6.31 -3.45
C GLY A 41 4.09 -7.12 -2.79
N PHE A 42 5.36 -6.70 -2.95
CA PHE A 42 6.49 -7.34 -2.26
C PHE A 42 6.37 -7.17 -0.74
N VAL A 43 6.13 -5.95 -0.28
CA VAL A 43 5.99 -5.65 1.17
C VAL A 43 4.84 -6.44 1.77
N THR A 44 3.69 -6.50 1.10
CA THR A 44 2.52 -7.28 1.56
C THR A 44 2.84 -8.77 1.66
N SER A 45 3.52 -9.33 0.65
CA SER A 45 3.79 -10.77 0.61
C SER A 45 4.92 -11.21 1.54
N LYS A 46 5.91 -10.34 1.81
CA LYS A 46 7.14 -10.67 2.53
C LYS A 46 7.24 -10.12 3.93
N LEU A 47 6.74 -8.92 4.17
CA LEU A 47 6.96 -8.22 5.45
C LEU A 47 5.68 -8.09 6.29
N VAL A 48 4.50 -8.05 5.68
CA VAL A 48 3.23 -7.85 6.38
C VAL A 48 2.70 -9.15 6.94
N GLY A 49 2.55 -9.21 8.25
CA GLY A 49 1.98 -10.35 8.98
C GLY A 49 0.45 -10.29 9.11
N LEU A 50 -0.24 -9.62 8.20
CA LEU A 50 -1.70 -9.49 8.23
C LEU A 50 -2.29 -10.02 6.91
N GLU A 51 -3.19 -10.98 7.02
CA GLU A 51 -3.97 -11.51 5.90
C GLU A 51 -5.39 -10.96 5.96
N GLY A 52 -5.95 -10.58 4.82
CA GLY A 52 -7.27 -9.97 4.76
C GLY A 52 -7.81 -9.81 3.35
N ILE A 53 -9.00 -9.25 3.26
CA ILE A 53 -9.62 -8.91 1.99
C ILE A 53 -8.94 -7.65 1.45
N THR A 54 -8.28 -7.76 0.30
CA THR A 54 -7.61 -6.63 -0.33
C THR A 54 -8.57 -5.86 -1.23
N LEU A 55 -8.69 -4.57 -0.96
CA LEU A 55 -9.40 -3.59 -1.78
C LEU A 55 -8.38 -2.91 -2.69
N ASP A 56 -8.30 -3.38 -3.93
CA ASP A 56 -7.36 -2.94 -4.95
C ASP A 56 -8.09 -2.64 -6.26
N VAL A 57 -8.08 -1.39 -6.69
CA VAL A 57 -8.71 -0.94 -7.94
C VAL A 57 -8.07 -1.60 -9.17
N ASP A 58 -6.79 -1.89 -9.12
CA ASP A 58 -6.08 -2.48 -10.24
C ASP A 58 -6.47 -3.94 -10.43
N ARG A 59 -6.67 -4.66 -9.34
CA ARG A 59 -7.23 -6.01 -9.37
C ARG A 59 -8.64 -6.05 -9.95
N VAL A 60 -9.46 -5.04 -9.66
CA VAL A 60 -10.82 -4.91 -10.25
C VAL A 60 -10.73 -4.75 -11.76
N LYS A 61 -9.77 -3.96 -12.26
CA LYS A 61 -9.56 -3.79 -13.71
C LYS A 61 -9.18 -5.11 -14.39
N GLU A 62 -8.24 -5.85 -13.82
CA GLU A 62 -7.82 -7.16 -14.33
C GLU A 62 -9.00 -8.15 -14.39
N LEU A 63 -9.78 -8.25 -13.31
CA LEU A 63 -10.96 -9.12 -13.25
C LEU A 63 -12.04 -8.70 -14.26
N ALA A 64 -12.24 -7.41 -14.47
CA ALA A 64 -13.19 -6.89 -15.44
C ALA A 64 -12.80 -7.27 -16.88
N MET A 65 -11.51 -7.13 -17.22
CA MET A 65 -10.98 -7.52 -18.53
C MET A 65 -11.10 -9.04 -18.78
N ALA A 66 -10.86 -9.85 -17.76
CA ALA A 66 -10.97 -11.30 -17.81
C ALA A 66 -12.43 -11.80 -17.81
N SER A 67 -13.39 -10.98 -17.43
CA SER A 67 -14.80 -11.35 -17.38
C SER A 67 -15.46 -11.25 -18.76
N THR A 68 -15.67 -12.40 -19.43
CA THR A 68 -16.36 -12.46 -20.73
C THR A 68 -17.73 -11.76 -20.70
N LYS A 69 -18.47 -11.91 -19.60
CA LYS A 69 -19.81 -11.27 -19.43
C LYS A 69 -19.71 -9.76 -19.35
N LEU A 70 -18.80 -9.24 -18.53
CA LEU A 70 -18.66 -7.78 -18.33
C LEU A 70 -18.00 -7.14 -19.56
N ALA A 71 -16.94 -7.73 -20.09
CA ALA A 71 -16.28 -7.24 -21.29
C ALA A 71 -17.20 -7.26 -22.51
N GLY A 72 -18.00 -8.32 -22.68
CA GLY A 72 -18.99 -8.42 -23.75
C GLY A 72 -20.08 -7.37 -23.64
N ARG A 73 -20.57 -7.09 -22.42
CA ARG A 73 -21.54 -6.02 -22.17
C ARG A 73 -20.96 -4.65 -22.49
N ILE A 74 -19.75 -4.32 -21.99
CA ILE A 74 -19.09 -3.05 -22.28
C ILE A 74 -18.88 -2.89 -23.79
N LYS A 75 -18.44 -3.94 -24.48
CA LYS A 75 -18.28 -3.93 -25.93
C LYS A 75 -19.59 -3.61 -26.66
N ALA A 76 -20.68 -4.25 -26.27
CA ALA A 76 -22.00 -4.05 -26.88
C ALA A 76 -22.54 -2.62 -26.67
N GLU A 77 -22.32 -2.04 -25.48
CA GLU A 77 -22.86 -0.74 -25.10
C GLU A 77 -21.97 0.45 -25.52
N THR A 78 -20.65 0.26 -25.61
CA THR A 78 -19.70 1.37 -25.84
C THR A 78 -18.79 1.19 -27.06
N GLY A 79 -18.79 0.00 -27.69
CA GLY A 79 -17.88 -0.36 -28.76
C GLY A 79 -16.45 -0.75 -28.28
N HIS A 80 -16.11 -0.52 -27.02
CA HIS A 80 -14.78 -0.83 -26.48
C HIS A 80 -14.64 -2.29 -26.05
N ASP A 81 -13.77 -3.03 -26.73
CA ASP A 81 -13.42 -4.41 -26.36
C ASP A 81 -12.31 -4.41 -25.29
N ILE A 82 -12.71 -4.23 -24.02
CA ILE A 82 -11.74 -4.12 -22.92
C ILE A 82 -10.91 -5.39 -22.73
N SER A 83 -11.35 -6.56 -23.17
CA SER A 83 -10.58 -7.81 -23.07
C SER A 83 -9.32 -7.82 -23.92
N LYS A 84 -9.24 -6.91 -24.90
CA LYS A 84 -8.09 -6.74 -25.81
C LYS A 84 -7.26 -5.51 -25.49
N PHE A 85 -7.56 -4.81 -24.41
CA PHE A 85 -6.79 -3.61 -24.05
C PHE A 85 -5.35 -3.96 -23.66
N ASP A 86 -4.41 -3.30 -24.31
CA ASP A 86 -3.01 -3.33 -23.92
C ASP A 86 -2.80 -2.27 -22.81
N LEU A 87 -2.59 -2.72 -21.59
CA LEU A 87 -2.40 -1.84 -20.43
C LEU A 87 -1.02 -1.16 -20.38
N LYS A 88 -0.16 -1.39 -21.38
CA LYS A 88 1.03 -0.57 -21.60
C LYS A 88 0.73 0.74 -22.31
N LYS A 89 -0.46 0.87 -22.90
CA LYS A 89 -0.92 2.07 -23.59
C LYS A 89 -1.69 2.97 -22.63
N PRO A 90 -1.25 4.18 -22.33
CA PRO A 90 -1.90 5.10 -21.38
C PRO A 90 -3.36 5.38 -21.70
N GLU A 91 -3.71 5.50 -22.97
CA GLU A 91 -5.09 5.70 -23.46
C GLU A 91 -6.01 4.54 -23.07
N ASN A 92 -5.55 3.29 -23.19
CA ASN A 92 -6.31 2.10 -22.78
C ASN A 92 -6.51 2.07 -21.26
N VAL A 93 -5.49 2.43 -20.50
CA VAL A 93 -5.57 2.50 -19.02
C VAL A 93 -6.57 3.58 -18.59
N SER A 94 -6.53 4.74 -19.22
CA SER A 94 -7.45 5.85 -18.95
C SER A 94 -8.90 5.48 -19.31
N THR A 95 -9.12 4.95 -20.52
CA THR A 95 -10.44 4.49 -20.98
C THR A 95 -11.02 3.42 -20.06
N LEU A 96 -10.21 2.42 -19.72
CA LEU A 96 -10.61 1.34 -18.79
C LEU A 96 -10.99 1.89 -17.42
N HIS A 97 -10.20 2.84 -16.91
CA HIS A 97 -10.50 3.48 -15.62
C HIS A 97 -11.85 4.21 -15.65
N SER A 98 -12.08 5.04 -16.66
CA SER A 98 -13.33 5.79 -16.80
C SER A 98 -14.54 4.82 -16.95
N LEU A 99 -14.45 3.83 -17.82
CA LEU A 99 -15.52 2.84 -17.97
C LEU A 99 -15.85 2.14 -16.64
N LEU A 100 -14.87 1.64 -15.92
CA LEU A 100 -15.10 0.85 -14.70
C LEU A 100 -15.46 1.71 -13.48
N SER A 101 -14.94 2.92 -13.39
CA SER A 101 -15.16 3.79 -12.22
C SER A 101 -16.36 4.71 -12.39
N ASP A 102 -16.47 5.36 -13.54
CA ASP A 102 -17.44 6.45 -13.76
C ASP A 102 -18.73 5.92 -14.39
N VAL A 103 -18.63 5.10 -15.43
CA VAL A 103 -19.80 4.61 -16.19
C VAL A 103 -20.44 3.42 -15.47
N TYR A 104 -19.70 2.32 -15.31
CA TYR A 104 -20.24 1.07 -14.74
C TYR A 104 -20.17 0.99 -13.22
N LYS A 105 -19.44 1.89 -12.58
CA LYS A 105 -19.23 1.95 -11.12
C LYS A 105 -18.82 0.59 -10.54
N THR A 106 -18.07 -0.20 -11.31
CA THR A 106 -17.69 -1.58 -10.97
C THR A 106 -16.89 -1.64 -9.68
N THR A 107 -15.90 -0.75 -9.52
CA THR A 107 -15.11 -0.66 -8.31
C THR A 107 -15.97 -0.38 -7.09
N LYS A 108 -16.85 0.64 -7.17
CA LYS A 108 -17.76 1.01 -6.08
C LYS A 108 -18.73 -0.12 -5.72
N ASN A 109 -19.21 -0.86 -6.72
CA ASN A 109 -20.12 -1.98 -6.49
C ASN A 109 -19.41 -3.19 -5.85
N MET A 110 -18.14 -3.44 -6.20
CA MET A 110 -17.33 -4.47 -5.54
C MET A 110 -17.04 -4.10 -4.09
N ASP A 111 -16.60 -2.88 -3.84
CA ASP A 111 -16.37 -2.39 -2.47
C ASP A 111 -17.65 -2.50 -1.63
N LYS A 112 -18.81 -2.10 -2.18
CA LYS A 112 -20.09 -2.24 -1.50
C LYS A 112 -20.43 -3.68 -1.13
N ARG A 113 -20.12 -4.67 -1.98
CA ARG A 113 -20.33 -6.09 -1.67
C ARG A 113 -19.44 -6.55 -0.52
N VAL A 114 -18.16 -6.17 -0.54
CA VAL A 114 -17.22 -6.46 0.54
C VAL A 114 -17.73 -5.83 1.84
N PHE A 115 -18.11 -4.56 1.81
CA PHE A 115 -18.59 -3.83 3.00
C PHE A 115 -19.87 -4.42 3.58
N ASN A 116 -20.82 -4.83 2.73
CA ASN A 116 -22.02 -5.53 3.20
C ASN A 116 -21.65 -6.86 3.90
N GLY A 117 -20.68 -7.60 3.37
CA GLY A 117 -20.18 -8.82 4.01
C GLY A 117 -19.52 -8.55 5.38
N VAL A 118 -18.76 -7.46 5.48
CA VAL A 118 -18.14 -7.00 6.73
C VAL A 118 -19.21 -6.61 7.77
N LEU A 119 -20.23 -5.86 7.35
CA LEU A 119 -21.32 -5.45 8.24
C LEU A 119 -22.16 -6.64 8.74
N ALA A 120 -22.28 -7.69 7.92
CA ALA A 120 -22.97 -8.92 8.30
C ALA A 120 -22.14 -9.85 9.21
N ALA A 121 -20.84 -9.62 9.33
CA ALA A 121 -19.96 -10.44 10.15
C ALA A 121 -20.14 -10.10 11.65
N PRO A 122 -19.97 -11.10 12.54
CA PRO A 122 -19.94 -10.86 13.99
C PRO A 122 -18.85 -9.84 14.35
N GLU A 123 -19.12 -9.00 15.34
CA GLU A 123 -18.21 -7.91 15.72
C GLU A 123 -16.80 -8.38 16.11
N ASP A 124 -16.72 -9.54 16.78
CA ASP A 124 -15.45 -10.14 17.20
C ASP A 124 -14.70 -10.86 16.06
N ARG A 125 -15.34 -11.04 14.91
CA ARG A 125 -14.83 -11.82 13.77
C ARG A 125 -14.93 -11.10 12.42
N LYS A 126 -14.97 -9.78 12.41
CA LYS A 126 -14.90 -9.02 11.16
C LYS A 126 -13.62 -9.37 10.42
N PRO A 127 -13.68 -9.65 9.11
CA PRO A 127 -12.49 -9.98 8.34
C PRO A 127 -11.48 -8.81 8.39
N ASN A 128 -10.19 -9.09 8.31
CA ASN A 128 -9.23 -8.03 8.11
C ASN A 128 -9.41 -7.42 6.72
N LEU A 129 -9.22 -6.10 6.61
CA LEU A 129 -9.25 -5.37 5.35
C LEU A 129 -7.86 -4.80 5.03
N ILE A 130 -7.46 -4.87 3.78
CA ILE A 130 -6.25 -4.24 3.26
C ILE A 130 -6.65 -3.26 2.16
N PHE A 131 -6.50 -1.97 2.41
CA PHE A 131 -6.66 -0.93 1.40
C PHE A 131 -5.32 -0.76 0.68
N ASP A 132 -5.17 -1.35 -0.51
CA ASP A 132 -4.02 -1.09 -1.38
C ASP A 132 -4.27 0.18 -2.18
N VAL A 133 -3.69 1.27 -1.72
CA VAL A 133 -3.94 2.62 -2.24
C VAL A 133 -2.63 3.39 -2.44
N THR A 134 -2.69 4.41 -3.26
CA THR A 134 -1.58 5.37 -3.35
C THR A 134 -1.50 6.25 -2.12
N LEU A 135 -2.64 6.60 -1.53
CA LEU A 135 -2.78 7.56 -0.43
C LEU A 135 -2.16 8.94 -0.77
N LYS A 136 -2.46 9.44 -1.97
CA LYS A 136 -1.83 10.63 -2.53
C LYS A 136 -2.24 11.96 -1.87
N ASP A 137 -3.31 11.97 -1.06
CA ASP A 137 -3.81 13.17 -0.38
C ASP A 137 -4.53 12.84 0.93
N MET A 138 -4.66 13.84 1.80
CA MET A 138 -5.35 13.73 3.10
C MET A 138 -6.86 13.47 2.95
N GLY A 139 -7.47 13.90 1.85
CA GLY A 139 -8.89 13.64 1.58
C GLY A 139 -9.15 12.13 1.43
N LYS A 140 -8.26 11.42 0.74
CA LYS A 140 -8.33 9.96 0.63
C LYS A 140 -8.16 9.27 1.99
N MET A 141 -7.24 9.77 2.82
CA MET A 141 -7.08 9.26 4.19
C MET A 141 -8.36 9.46 5.02
N ALA A 142 -8.94 10.65 4.97
CA ALA A 142 -10.19 10.95 5.68
C ALA A 142 -11.35 10.08 5.21
N GLN A 143 -11.46 9.85 3.90
CA GLN A 143 -12.46 8.96 3.31
C GLN A 143 -12.32 7.54 3.84
N ILE A 144 -11.11 6.97 3.84
CA ILE A 144 -10.85 5.61 4.35
C ILE A 144 -11.18 5.55 5.85
N ALA A 145 -10.70 6.50 6.64
CA ALA A 145 -10.97 6.54 8.08
C ALA A 145 -12.48 6.60 8.39
N LYS A 146 -13.26 7.36 7.59
CA LYS A 146 -14.72 7.40 7.69
C LYS A 146 -15.33 6.04 7.36
N GLN A 147 -14.98 5.44 6.23
CA GLN A 147 -15.49 4.13 5.82
C GLN A 147 -15.22 3.04 6.87
N VAL A 148 -14.00 2.99 7.39
CA VAL A 148 -13.58 2.01 8.38
C VAL A 148 -14.40 2.13 9.66
N ARG A 149 -14.69 3.35 10.12
CA ARG A 149 -15.59 3.59 11.27
C ARG A 149 -17.04 3.17 10.99
N GLU A 150 -17.56 3.49 9.82
CA GLU A 150 -18.91 3.07 9.39
C GLU A 150 -19.06 1.56 9.32
N LEU A 151 -17.96 0.84 9.02
CA LEU A 151 -17.89 -0.62 9.05
C LEU A 151 -17.73 -1.19 10.46
N GLY A 152 -17.60 -0.35 11.49
CA GLY A 152 -17.51 -0.74 12.89
C GLY A 152 -16.12 -1.26 13.30
N TYR A 153 -15.04 -0.92 12.60
CA TYR A 153 -13.69 -1.19 13.08
C TYR A 153 -13.24 -0.15 14.09
N ASN A 154 -12.56 -0.61 15.12
CA ASN A 154 -11.92 0.27 16.08
C ASN A 154 -10.72 0.97 15.43
N LYS A 155 -10.61 2.29 15.61
CA LYS A 155 -9.46 3.07 15.08
C LYS A 155 -8.11 2.56 15.55
N GLU A 156 -8.03 1.94 16.72
CA GLU A 156 -6.81 1.34 17.29
C GLU A 156 -6.32 0.13 16.49
N ASN A 157 -7.19 -0.47 15.69
CA ASN A 157 -6.88 -1.57 14.81
C ASN A 157 -6.69 -1.12 13.35
N VAL A 158 -6.60 0.19 13.10
CA VAL A 158 -6.30 0.75 11.78
C VAL A 158 -4.82 1.09 11.72
N HIS A 159 -4.10 0.35 10.90
CA HIS A 159 -2.65 0.41 10.73
C HIS A 159 -2.28 1.03 9.39
N ILE A 160 -1.09 1.60 9.30
CA ILE A 160 -0.57 2.15 8.04
C ILE A 160 0.80 1.54 7.75
N VAL A 161 1.01 1.10 6.52
CA VAL A 161 2.33 0.79 5.98
C VAL A 161 2.55 1.66 4.75
N TRP A 162 3.49 2.57 4.86
CA TRP A 162 3.90 3.38 3.72
C TRP A 162 5.13 2.77 3.06
N VAL A 163 4.99 2.39 1.81
CA VAL A 163 6.07 1.78 1.01
C VAL A 163 6.77 2.86 0.21
N MET A 164 8.01 3.11 0.58
CA MET A 164 8.90 4.03 -0.12
C MET A 164 9.79 3.27 -1.10
N ASN A 165 10.05 3.89 -2.24
CA ASN A 165 11.01 3.39 -3.22
C ASN A 165 11.80 4.56 -3.82
N ASP A 166 13.03 4.29 -4.24
CA ASP A 166 13.79 5.19 -5.09
C ASP A 166 13.02 5.43 -6.39
N ILE A 167 12.89 6.69 -6.79
CA ILE A 167 12.06 7.06 -7.94
C ILE A 167 12.57 6.47 -9.25
N ASN A 168 13.89 6.36 -9.42
CA ASN A 168 14.49 5.77 -10.61
C ASN A 168 14.24 4.25 -10.66
N VAL A 169 14.31 3.59 -9.49
CA VAL A 169 13.96 2.16 -9.37
C VAL A 169 12.47 1.97 -9.64
N ALA A 170 11.60 2.84 -9.13
CA ALA A 170 10.17 2.77 -9.38
C ALA A 170 9.84 2.97 -10.87
N MET A 171 10.51 3.91 -11.56
CA MET A 171 10.36 4.12 -13.01
C MET A 171 10.78 2.88 -13.80
N LYS A 172 11.92 2.27 -13.46
CA LYS A 172 12.39 1.04 -14.10
C LYS A 172 11.40 -0.12 -13.87
N GLN A 173 11.00 -0.34 -12.65
CA GLN A 173 10.02 -1.38 -12.33
C GLN A 173 8.67 -1.14 -13.01
N ASN A 174 8.24 0.11 -13.13
CA ASN A 174 7.02 0.47 -13.85
C ASN A 174 7.10 0.11 -15.34
N ALA A 175 8.24 0.34 -15.99
CA ALA A 175 8.46 0.00 -17.40
C ALA A 175 8.44 -1.52 -17.66
N GLU A 176 8.88 -2.32 -16.68
CA GLU A 176 8.95 -3.79 -16.76
C GLU A 176 7.59 -4.47 -16.52
N ARG A 177 6.60 -3.76 -15.99
CA ARG A 177 5.28 -4.31 -15.65
C ARG A 177 4.42 -4.57 -16.89
N SER A 178 3.48 -5.51 -16.76
CA SER A 178 2.42 -5.74 -17.76
C SER A 178 1.49 -4.54 -17.94
N ARG A 179 1.44 -3.65 -16.96
CA ARG A 179 0.74 -2.37 -16.98
C ARG A 179 1.67 -1.26 -16.59
N THR A 180 1.80 -0.26 -17.43
CA THR A 180 2.61 0.92 -17.16
C THR A 180 1.74 2.12 -16.78
N VAL A 181 2.29 2.97 -15.95
CA VAL A 181 1.71 4.27 -15.57
C VAL A 181 2.59 5.35 -16.19
N PRO A 182 2.02 6.40 -16.79
CA PRO A 182 2.82 7.56 -17.26
C PRO A 182 3.75 8.06 -16.17
N VAL A 183 4.95 8.47 -16.56
CA VAL A 183 6.01 8.83 -15.59
C VAL A 183 5.59 10.00 -14.72
N GLU A 184 4.88 10.99 -15.28
CA GLU A 184 4.35 12.15 -14.57
C GLU A 184 3.37 11.72 -13.46
N ILE A 185 2.48 10.76 -13.75
CA ILE A 185 1.54 10.19 -12.78
C ILE A 185 2.29 9.39 -11.73
N LEU A 186 3.32 8.64 -12.13
CA LEU A 186 4.16 7.88 -11.20
C LEU A 186 4.81 8.83 -10.20
N VAL A 187 5.49 9.88 -10.67
CA VAL A 187 6.16 10.87 -9.81
C VAL A 187 5.15 11.57 -8.90
N ALA A 188 4.01 12.02 -9.45
CA ALA A 188 2.94 12.67 -8.67
C ALA A 188 2.36 11.75 -7.58
N THR A 189 2.26 10.45 -7.85
CA THR A 189 1.75 9.48 -6.85
C THR A 189 2.76 9.24 -5.73
N HIS A 190 4.06 9.23 -6.01
CA HIS A 190 5.10 9.13 -4.98
C HIS A 190 5.17 10.38 -4.12
N GLU A 191 5.16 11.56 -4.74
CA GLU A 191 5.14 12.84 -4.02
C GLU A 191 3.91 12.95 -3.13
N GLY A 192 2.71 12.69 -3.66
CA GLY A 192 1.47 12.78 -2.90
C GLY A 192 1.43 11.81 -1.71
N ALA A 193 1.88 10.56 -1.90
CA ALA A 193 1.96 9.59 -0.81
C ALA A 193 2.93 10.05 0.29
N SER A 194 4.10 10.58 -0.11
CA SER A 194 5.11 11.10 0.81
C SER A 194 4.58 12.29 1.60
N MET A 195 3.95 13.26 0.92
CA MET A 195 3.37 14.45 1.56
C MET A 195 2.25 14.08 2.52
N THR A 196 1.37 13.15 2.13
CA THR A 196 0.27 12.69 2.99
C THR A 196 0.79 12.05 4.26
N PHE A 197 1.77 11.14 4.14
CA PHE A 197 2.36 10.48 5.30
C PHE A 197 3.10 11.47 6.21
N LYS A 198 3.87 12.39 5.62
CA LYS A 198 4.55 13.46 6.34
C LYS A 198 3.57 14.35 7.11
N ASN A 199 2.45 14.73 6.48
CA ASN A 199 1.39 15.51 7.14
C ASN A 199 0.76 14.75 8.29
N LEU A 200 0.45 13.46 8.12
CA LEU A 200 -0.06 12.61 9.20
C LEU A 200 0.92 12.56 10.40
N MET A 201 2.22 12.39 10.14
CA MET A 201 3.22 12.42 11.22
C MET A 201 3.28 13.78 11.91
N ALA A 202 3.20 14.88 11.17
CA ALA A 202 3.24 16.24 11.71
C ALA A 202 2.03 16.59 12.58
N MET A 203 0.89 15.91 12.39
CA MET A 203 -0.31 16.12 13.21
C MET A 203 -0.17 15.62 14.66
N GLY A 204 0.84 14.83 14.99
CA GLY A 204 1.06 14.27 16.32
C GLY A 204 -0.17 13.53 16.85
N GLU A 205 -0.68 13.90 18.03
CA GLU A 205 -1.88 13.27 18.63
C GLU A 205 -3.12 13.34 17.72
N GLY A 206 -3.27 14.40 16.93
CA GLY A 206 -4.40 14.57 16.00
C GLY A 206 -4.51 13.46 14.96
N ALA A 207 -3.39 12.88 14.55
CA ALA A 207 -3.33 11.81 13.58
C ALA A 207 -4.02 10.52 14.03
N ARG A 208 -4.15 10.30 15.34
CA ARG A 208 -4.84 9.16 15.95
C ARG A 208 -6.34 9.12 15.65
N SER A 209 -6.92 10.23 15.21
CA SER A 209 -8.31 10.27 14.77
C SER A 209 -8.53 9.56 13.42
N TYR A 210 -7.49 9.42 12.62
CA TYR A 210 -7.53 8.72 11.33
C TYR A 210 -7.19 7.24 11.46
N ALA A 211 -6.08 6.93 12.16
CA ALA A 211 -5.60 5.57 12.35
C ALA A 211 -4.77 5.52 13.65
N ASP A 212 -5.22 4.76 14.63
CA ASP A 212 -4.56 4.68 15.94
C ASP A 212 -3.80 3.37 16.18
N GLY A 213 -3.66 2.55 15.12
CA GLY A 213 -2.84 1.36 15.09
C GLY A 213 -1.34 1.65 14.92
N ASP A 214 -0.59 0.62 14.57
CA ASP A 214 0.85 0.74 14.27
C ASP A 214 1.08 1.32 12.88
N TRP A 215 2.09 2.20 12.74
CA TRP A 215 2.50 2.74 11.45
C TRP A 215 3.94 2.39 11.15
N TYR A 216 4.17 1.95 9.93
CA TYR A 216 5.48 1.57 9.42
C TYR A 216 5.84 2.34 8.15
N ILE A 217 7.12 2.60 7.99
CA ILE A 217 7.73 2.94 6.71
C ILE A 217 8.49 1.71 6.25
N ALA A 218 8.15 1.17 5.09
CA ALA A 218 8.88 0.08 4.44
C ALA A 218 9.71 0.64 3.29
N PHE A 219 10.98 0.28 3.24
CA PHE A 219 11.90 0.69 2.18
C PHE A 219 12.00 -0.44 1.17
N ASN A 220 11.54 -0.19 -0.06
CA ASN A 220 11.64 -1.16 -1.15
C ASN A 220 12.58 -0.64 -2.23
N LYS A 221 13.87 -0.69 -1.96
CA LYS A 221 14.92 -0.45 -2.95
C LYS A 221 15.61 -1.77 -3.27
N ILE A 222 15.69 -2.14 -4.53
CA ILE A 222 16.54 -3.25 -4.96
C ILE A 222 17.98 -2.92 -4.58
N GLY A 223 18.59 -3.75 -3.72
CA GLY A 223 19.96 -3.56 -3.24
C GLY A 223 20.12 -2.63 -2.04
N VAL A 224 19.05 -2.07 -1.47
CA VAL A 224 19.03 -1.52 -0.11
C VAL A 224 18.58 -2.62 0.83
N ASP A 225 19.35 -3.50 1.11
CA ASP A 225 20.13 -3.58 2.30
C ASP A 225 19.38 -4.21 3.46
N SER A 226 18.91 -5.44 3.26
CA SER A 226 18.72 -6.37 4.38
C SER A 226 19.96 -7.23 4.51
N SER A 227 21.11 -6.64 4.84
CA SER A 227 22.25 -7.44 5.25
C SER A 227 22.08 -7.84 6.71
N ILE A 228 21.76 -9.10 6.95
CA ILE A 228 21.85 -9.69 8.28
C ILE A 228 23.32 -9.84 8.60
N VAL A 229 23.80 -9.04 9.55
CA VAL A 229 25.19 -9.16 10.04
C VAL A 229 25.18 -10.07 11.26
N LYS A 230 25.91 -11.17 11.19
CA LYS A 230 26.13 -12.03 12.35
C LYS A 230 27.07 -11.32 13.34
N SER A 231 26.60 -11.11 14.55
CA SER A 231 27.44 -10.65 15.65
C SER A 231 28.38 -11.76 16.08
N GLY A 232 29.67 -11.45 16.36
CA GLY A 232 30.63 -12.39 16.92
C GLY A 232 30.24 -12.98 18.28
N LYS A 233 29.18 -12.53 18.91
CA LYS A 233 28.58 -13.05 20.15
C LYS A 233 27.37 -13.97 19.92
N GLY A 234 27.18 -14.50 18.71
CA GLY A 234 26.13 -15.48 18.42
C GLY A 234 24.74 -14.88 18.12
N GLY A 235 24.60 -13.56 18.08
CA GLY A 235 23.38 -12.87 17.66
C GLY A 235 23.44 -12.42 16.20
N SER A 236 22.30 -12.25 15.58
CA SER A 236 22.18 -11.59 14.28
C SER A 236 21.50 -10.23 14.48
N TYR A 237 22.00 -9.21 13.83
CA TYR A 237 21.33 -7.90 13.80
C TYR A 237 21.19 -7.42 12.35
N VAL A 238 20.14 -6.67 12.10
CA VAL A 238 19.91 -6.07 10.80
C VAL A 238 20.77 -4.81 10.73
N LYS A 239 21.76 -4.78 9.86
CA LYS A 239 22.62 -3.61 9.67
C LYS A 239 21.85 -2.45 9.04
N GLU A 240 20.86 -2.77 8.23
CA GLU A 240 20.01 -1.82 7.53
C GLU A 240 18.56 -2.31 7.59
N ALA A 241 17.67 -1.46 8.05
CA ALA A 241 16.27 -1.83 8.24
C ALA A 241 15.51 -1.80 6.91
N ASN A 242 14.78 -2.87 6.60
CA ASN A 242 13.81 -2.88 5.51
C ASN A 242 12.55 -2.10 5.85
N TYR A 243 12.31 -1.86 7.12
CA TYR A 243 11.19 -1.06 7.62
C TYR A 243 11.51 -0.49 8.99
N ILE A 244 10.80 0.57 9.35
CA ILE A 244 10.82 1.15 10.69
C ILE A 244 9.40 1.37 11.17
N ARG A 245 9.16 1.14 12.46
CA ARG A 245 7.88 1.51 13.10
C ARG A 245 7.97 2.94 13.59
N VAL A 246 7.17 3.83 13.02
CA VAL A 246 7.15 5.27 13.36
C VAL A 246 5.99 5.65 14.29
N LYS A 247 5.05 4.73 14.52
CA LYS A 247 3.97 4.90 15.50
C LYS A 247 3.62 3.55 16.11
N GLN A 248 3.46 3.51 17.39
CA GLN A 248 2.90 2.38 18.12
C GLN A 248 1.41 2.60 18.35
N GLN A 249 0.62 1.54 18.31
CA GLN A 249 -0.81 1.54 18.64
C GLN A 249 -1.07 2.31 19.95
N GLY A 250 -2.05 3.23 19.92
CA GLY A 250 -2.45 4.03 21.07
C GLY A 250 -1.50 5.17 21.43
N LYS A 251 -0.41 5.40 20.66
CA LYS A 251 0.53 6.51 20.86
C LYS A 251 0.53 7.45 19.66
N ALA A 252 0.98 8.68 19.85
CA ALA A 252 1.27 9.60 18.75
C ALA A 252 2.39 9.04 17.86
N PRO A 253 2.43 9.42 16.57
CA PRO A 253 3.58 9.16 15.73
C PRO A 253 4.83 9.86 16.27
N MET A 254 5.99 9.26 15.99
CA MET A 254 7.30 9.84 16.32
C MET A 254 7.45 11.20 15.65
N LYS A 255 8.04 12.17 16.38
CA LYS A 255 8.43 13.45 15.79
C LYS A 255 9.62 13.25 14.85
N ALA A 256 9.73 14.07 13.82
CA ALA A 256 10.87 14.02 12.90
C ALA A 256 12.22 14.15 13.64
N THR A 257 12.27 14.89 14.73
CA THR A 257 13.45 15.06 15.59
C THR A 257 13.83 13.81 16.40
N GLU A 258 12.90 12.85 16.54
CA GLU A 258 13.11 11.59 17.25
C GLU A 258 13.59 10.47 16.30
N LEU A 259 13.48 10.70 14.99
CA LEU A 259 14.00 9.79 13.99
C LEU A 259 15.52 9.94 13.88
N ASP A 260 16.21 8.82 13.73
CA ASP A 260 17.62 8.84 13.42
C ASP A 260 17.91 9.68 12.18
N LYS A 261 18.95 10.50 12.21
CA LYS A 261 19.30 11.42 11.13
C LYS A 261 19.53 10.68 9.79
N GLN A 262 20.10 9.48 9.84
CA GLN A 262 20.31 8.67 8.63
C GLN A 262 18.98 8.22 8.03
N ILE A 263 17.99 7.88 8.86
CA ILE A 263 16.64 7.53 8.42
C ILE A 263 15.95 8.74 7.81
N VAL A 264 16.06 9.91 8.42
CA VAL A 264 15.50 11.17 7.88
C VAL A 264 16.12 11.49 6.52
N ASN A 265 17.43 11.36 6.38
CA ASN A 265 18.12 11.55 5.10
C ASN A 265 17.62 10.55 4.06
N LYS A 266 17.55 9.27 4.42
CA LYS A 266 17.06 8.20 3.55
C LYS A 266 15.62 8.44 3.07
N ILE A 267 14.74 8.92 3.95
CA ILE A 267 13.38 9.34 3.58
C ILE A 267 13.44 10.48 2.55
N SER A 268 14.28 11.47 2.80
CA SER A 268 14.43 12.62 1.90
C SER A 268 14.96 12.21 0.52
N ASP A 269 15.89 11.26 0.46
CA ASP A 269 16.48 10.77 -0.79
C ASP A 269 15.46 10.04 -1.69
N TYR A 270 14.38 9.53 -1.11
CA TYR A 270 13.34 8.80 -1.86
C TYR A 270 12.11 9.63 -2.20
N ILE A 271 11.98 10.82 -1.67
CA ILE A 271 10.90 11.74 -2.03
C ILE A 271 11.25 12.41 -3.35
N PRO A 272 10.36 12.39 -4.36
CA PRO A 272 10.55 13.16 -5.58
C PRO A 272 10.79 14.65 -5.26
N ASN A 273 11.83 15.22 -5.84
CA ASN A 273 12.23 16.61 -5.64
C ASN A 273 12.04 17.40 -6.94
N PRO A 274 12.24 18.74 -6.93
CA PRO A 274 12.12 19.59 -8.12
C PRO A 274 12.99 19.14 -9.28
N GLU A 275 14.18 18.58 -9.03
CA GLU A 275 15.09 18.08 -10.08
C GLU A 275 14.50 16.84 -10.76
N THR A 276 13.90 15.93 -9.98
CA THR A 276 13.17 14.76 -10.51
C THR A 276 12.02 15.22 -11.40
N TRP A 277 11.23 16.21 -10.98
CA TRP A 277 10.16 16.79 -11.78
C TRP A 277 10.70 17.45 -13.07
N ALA A 278 11.79 18.20 -12.97
CA ALA A 278 12.40 18.83 -14.14
C ALA A 278 12.88 17.81 -15.18
N MET A 279 13.42 16.66 -14.75
CA MET A 279 13.80 15.56 -15.66
C MET A 279 12.60 14.95 -16.37
N VAL A 280 11.49 14.81 -15.69
CA VAL A 280 10.26 14.22 -16.23
C VAL A 280 9.57 15.15 -17.22
N MET A 281 9.54 16.45 -16.93
CA MET A 281 8.85 17.47 -17.74
C MET A 281 9.67 17.93 -18.99
N LYS A 282 10.94 17.55 -19.09
CA LYS A 282 11.79 17.86 -20.25
C LYS A 282 11.68 16.83 -21.40
N LYS A 283 10.91 15.78 -21.23
CA LYS A 283 10.61 14.77 -22.26
C LYS A 283 9.29 15.04 -22.94
#